data_720e83375f73c543a0643a809e6880d0
#
_entry.id   720e83375f73c543a0643a809e6880d0
#
_cell.length_a   1.000
_cell.length_b   1.000
_cell.length_c   1.000
_cell.angle_alpha   90.00
_cell.angle_beta   90.00
_cell.angle_gamma   90.00
#
_symmetry.space_group_name_H-M   'P 1'
#
loop_
_entity.id
_entity.type
_entity.pdbx_description
1 polymer ?
#
loop_
_entity_poly.entity_id
_entity_poly.type
_entity_poly.pdbx_seq_one_letter_code
_entity_poly.pdbx_strand_id
1 'polypeptide(L)'
;MAMDAVVNTRCGTLRGTEADGVRTFLGVPFAAPPTGANRLLPPQPVVPWTGVRDATDYGDSPPQVAPPVSAGFDWDTGLSGGDCLNLNVWTPSAGAAAGPGVGTAGLPVMVWIQGGAFEVGSTAAYDGRNFARDGVVCVVINWRVGADGFLFLDDGHANVGLLDQVAALEWVRDNIADFGGDPGNVTVFGESAGAMSIGVLLSIPRAEGLFRRAILQSGAAHHVLPALAAERIGRSLAEKLGVPQTREAIAAVPVKRLLTAQTELKTELLAHPDPEHWGHDVVASLMPWQPVIDGDVIPRRPIDRIAAGAGAHVDVIIGTNTEDWKLFLAITGVLARVTEEGLSGTDSIEGFPPPASYGLPVRAALEAYRAHYPGATPGDLLAAVQTDWWVRIPAIRLAEAHSNAARTTGAGTYMYEFAWAAPGLGAVHALEVPFVFDTLDTNARLFGPLLGENPPQELANAMHAAWVSFATTGDPGWPGYEPASRATMRFDVTQDVVNDPRSWERAQWEGIR
;
A
#
# COMPACT_ATOMS: atom_id res chain seq x y z
N MET A 1 31.54 10.96 -10.70
CA MET A 1 31.86 9.66 -10.08
C MET A 1 31.18 9.64 -8.73
N ALA A 2 30.48 8.57 -8.39
CA ALA A 2 29.91 8.43 -7.07
C ALA A 2 31.04 8.38 -6.03
N MET A 3 30.85 9.05 -4.90
CA MET A 3 31.75 9.00 -3.75
C MET A 3 31.15 8.07 -2.69
N ASP A 4 32.00 7.57 -1.79
CA ASP A 4 31.54 6.80 -0.64
C ASP A 4 30.83 7.72 0.36
N ALA A 5 29.64 7.32 0.80
CA ALA A 5 28.91 7.91 1.92
C ALA A 5 28.95 6.95 3.10
N VAL A 6 29.33 7.42 4.29
CA VAL A 6 29.42 6.56 5.48
C VAL A 6 28.51 7.10 6.57
N VAL A 7 27.78 6.18 7.24
CA VAL A 7 26.92 6.49 8.38
C VAL A 7 27.09 5.42 9.47
N ASN A 8 27.00 5.83 10.74
CA ASN A 8 27.01 4.93 11.88
C ASN A 8 25.59 4.78 12.40
N THR A 9 25.07 3.56 12.41
CA THR A 9 23.79 3.20 13.01
C THR A 9 24.00 2.49 14.34
N ARG A 10 22.91 2.24 15.07
CA ARG A 10 22.99 1.45 16.32
C ARG A 10 23.51 0.03 16.11
N CYS A 11 23.35 -0.55 14.91
CA CYS A 11 23.78 -1.92 14.61
C CYS A 11 25.20 -2.00 14.02
N GLY A 12 25.76 -0.90 13.51
CA GLY A 12 27.10 -0.85 12.91
C GLY A 12 27.21 0.21 11.83
N THR A 13 28.40 0.29 11.22
CA THR A 13 28.70 1.27 10.17
C THR A 13 28.24 0.78 8.81
N LEU A 14 27.63 1.66 8.03
CA LEU A 14 27.17 1.43 6.65
C LEU A 14 27.98 2.30 5.68
N ARG A 15 28.28 1.76 4.50
CA ARG A 15 28.83 2.48 3.37
C ARG A 15 27.83 2.44 2.20
N GLY A 16 27.29 3.60 1.86
CA GLY A 16 26.47 3.83 0.67
C GLY A 16 27.24 4.64 -0.38
N THR A 17 26.50 5.24 -1.28
CA THR A 17 27.02 6.08 -2.37
C THR A 17 26.52 7.52 -2.24
N GLU A 18 27.31 8.48 -2.76
CA GLU A 18 26.89 9.87 -2.90
C GLU A 18 27.07 10.33 -4.35
N ALA A 19 25.99 10.81 -4.96
CA ALA A 19 25.97 11.36 -6.30
C ALA A 19 24.90 12.46 -6.40
N ASP A 20 25.17 13.49 -7.21
CA ASP A 20 24.21 14.56 -7.54
C ASP A 20 23.54 15.22 -6.31
N GLY A 21 24.28 15.33 -5.20
CA GLY A 21 23.78 15.93 -3.97
C GLY A 21 22.90 15.01 -3.12
N VAL A 22 22.83 13.73 -3.43
CA VAL A 22 22.07 12.72 -2.68
C VAL A 22 22.98 11.59 -2.22
N ARG A 23 22.87 11.22 -0.94
CA ARG A 23 23.45 9.99 -0.37
C ARG A 23 22.41 8.89 -0.40
N THR A 24 22.81 7.72 -0.87
CA THR A 24 21.95 6.56 -1.06
C THR A 24 22.51 5.36 -0.31
N PHE A 25 21.69 4.71 0.49
CA PHE A 25 21.98 3.48 1.21
C PHE A 25 20.92 2.44 0.87
N LEU A 26 21.32 1.32 0.28
CA LEU A 26 20.42 0.28 -0.23
C LEU A 26 20.64 -1.03 0.56
N GLY A 27 19.59 -1.84 0.73
CA GLY A 27 19.65 -3.13 1.40
C GLY A 27 20.04 -3.06 2.87
N VAL A 28 19.68 -1.98 3.57
CA VAL A 28 19.97 -1.79 4.99
C VAL A 28 19.08 -2.68 5.85
N PRO A 29 19.62 -3.63 6.66
CA PRO A 29 18.78 -4.52 7.45
C PRO A 29 18.11 -3.76 8.62
N PHE A 30 16.81 -3.96 8.79
CA PHE A 30 16.07 -3.45 9.95
C PHE A 30 15.66 -4.56 10.94
N ALA A 31 15.72 -5.83 10.50
CA ALA A 31 15.50 -7.00 11.33
C ALA A 31 16.42 -8.16 10.89
N ALA A 32 16.53 -9.19 11.69
CA ALA A 32 17.25 -10.41 11.33
C ALA A 32 16.54 -11.15 10.17
N PRO A 33 17.27 -11.90 9.32
CA PRO A 33 16.67 -12.67 8.24
C PRO A 33 15.53 -13.57 8.73
N PRO A 34 14.33 -13.49 8.11
CA PRO A 34 13.17 -14.30 8.48
C PRO A 34 13.24 -15.73 7.93
N THR A 35 14.37 -16.38 8.14
CA THR A 35 14.69 -17.72 7.64
C THR A 35 15.03 -18.69 8.77
N GLY A 36 15.06 -19.98 8.49
CA GLY A 36 15.37 -20.99 9.50
C GLY A 36 14.42 -20.93 10.68
N ALA A 37 14.95 -20.75 11.88
CA ALA A 37 14.16 -20.66 13.11
C ALA A 37 13.26 -19.41 13.20
N ASN A 38 13.54 -18.37 12.42
CA ASN A 38 12.76 -17.12 12.39
C ASN A 38 11.62 -17.15 11.37
N ARG A 39 11.53 -18.20 10.55
CA ARG A 39 10.52 -18.27 9.49
C ARG A 39 9.10 -18.29 10.08
N LEU A 40 8.19 -17.54 9.48
CA LEU A 40 6.78 -17.39 9.91
C LEU A 40 6.59 -16.83 11.35
N LEU A 41 7.66 -16.35 11.98
CA LEU A 41 7.61 -15.72 13.32
C LEU A 41 7.75 -14.19 13.21
N PRO A 42 7.35 -13.44 14.24
CA PRO A 42 7.57 -11.98 14.29
C PRO A 42 9.03 -11.60 14.03
N PRO A 43 9.31 -10.39 13.47
CA PRO A 43 10.67 -9.96 13.17
C PRO A 43 11.53 -9.97 14.43
N GLN A 44 12.79 -10.42 14.27
CA GLN A 44 13.77 -10.46 15.35
C GLN A 44 14.77 -9.32 15.19
N PRO A 45 15.37 -8.83 16.30
CA PRO A 45 16.37 -7.76 16.25
C PRO A 45 17.55 -8.07 15.32
N VAL A 46 18.05 -7.06 14.62
CA VAL A 46 19.29 -7.15 13.82
C VAL A 46 20.45 -7.57 14.71
N VAL A 47 21.27 -8.50 14.25
CA VAL A 47 22.54 -8.83 14.91
C VAL A 47 23.56 -7.73 14.58
N PRO A 48 24.06 -6.98 15.58
CA PRO A 48 25.06 -5.94 15.33
C PRO A 48 26.33 -6.51 14.68
N TRP A 49 26.95 -5.70 13.80
CA TRP A 49 28.18 -6.11 13.11
C TRP A 49 29.35 -5.18 13.45
N THR A 50 30.56 -5.70 13.26
CA THR A 50 31.80 -4.93 13.35
C THR A 50 32.32 -4.59 11.96
N GLY A 51 33.04 -3.47 11.83
CA GLY A 51 33.54 -2.99 10.55
C GLY A 51 32.46 -2.27 9.73
N VAL A 52 32.70 -2.11 8.44
CA VAL A 52 31.83 -1.40 7.51
C VAL A 52 31.08 -2.42 6.65
N ARG A 53 29.75 -2.32 6.64
CA ARG A 53 28.86 -3.10 5.75
C ARG A 53 28.53 -2.26 4.52
N ASP A 54 28.65 -2.85 3.34
CA ASP A 54 28.24 -2.23 2.09
C ASP A 54 26.71 -2.16 2.01
N ALA A 55 26.22 -0.99 1.62
CA ALA A 55 24.82 -0.65 1.38
C ALA A 55 24.68 0.08 0.03
N THR A 56 25.29 -0.51 -1.02
CA THR A 56 25.37 0.03 -2.37
C THR A 56 24.41 -0.63 -3.35
N ASP A 57 23.88 -1.78 -2.97
CA ASP A 57 23.01 -2.61 -3.80
C ASP A 57 21.70 -2.90 -3.08
N TYR A 58 20.60 -3.05 -3.83
CA TYR A 58 19.32 -3.48 -3.26
C TYR A 58 19.46 -4.83 -2.57
N GLY A 59 18.82 -4.98 -1.42
CA GLY A 59 18.70 -6.25 -0.72
C GLY A 59 17.65 -7.16 -1.35
N ASP A 60 17.55 -8.39 -0.82
CA ASP A 60 16.51 -9.34 -1.24
C ASP A 60 15.11 -8.76 -1.05
N SER A 61 14.23 -9.01 -2.01
CA SER A 61 12.78 -8.88 -1.85
C SER A 61 12.19 -10.14 -1.21
N PRO A 62 11.03 -10.07 -0.54
CA PRO A 62 10.41 -11.26 0.04
C PRO A 62 10.15 -12.33 -1.03
N PRO A 63 10.23 -13.62 -0.66
CA PRO A 63 9.88 -14.70 -1.55
C PRO A 63 8.45 -14.54 -2.08
N GLN A 64 8.29 -14.56 -3.39
CA GLN A 64 7.03 -14.27 -4.07
C GLN A 64 6.98 -14.95 -5.43
N VAL A 65 5.78 -15.11 -5.98
CA VAL A 65 5.57 -15.50 -7.37
C VAL A 65 5.21 -14.26 -8.14
N ALA A 66 6.06 -13.85 -9.06
CA ALA A 66 5.74 -12.74 -9.96
C ALA A 66 4.42 -13.05 -10.70
N PRO A 67 3.46 -12.12 -10.74
CA PRO A 67 2.30 -12.28 -11.59
C PRO A 67 2.72 -12.54 -13.03
N PRO A 68 1.96 -13.32 -13.81
CA PRO A 68 2.25 -13.50 -15.22
C PRO A 68 2.44 -12.12 -15.89
N VAL A 69 3.49 -11.98 -16.71
CA VAL A 69 3.73 -10.75 -17.48
C VAL A 69 2.54 -10.56 -18.42
N SER A 70 1.56 -9.80 -17.99
CA SER A 70 0.42 -9.39 -18.77
C SER A 70 0.46 -7.89 -18.97
N ALA A 71 0.21 -7.42 -20.18
CA ALA A 71 0.19 -6.00 -20.53
C ALA A 71 1.51 -5.21 -20.34
N GLY A 72 2.67 -5.89 -20.33
CA GLY A 72 3.98 -5.21 -20.31
C GLY A 72 4.50 -4.85 -18.90
N PHE A 73 3.83 -5.26 -17.82
CA PHE A 73 4.32 -5.06 -16.46
C PHE A 73 5.38 -6.09 -16.10
N ASP A 74 6.56 -5.63 -15.70
CA ASP A 74 7.63 -6.47 -15.19
C ASP A 74 7.73 -6.31 -13.66
N TRP A 75 7.09 -7.24 -12.94
CA TRP A 75 7.12 -7.31 -11.48
C TRP A 75 8.36 -8.06 -10.95
N ASP A 76 9.09 -8.75 -11.82
CA ASP A 76 10.26 -9.52 -11.41
C ASP A 76 11.49 -8.61 -11.34
N THR A 77 11.88 -8.27 -10.13
CA THR A 77 13.12 -7.53 -9.89
C THR A 77 14.37 -8.42 -9.87
N GLY A 78 14.22 -9.75 -9.97
CA GLY A 78 15.31 -10.70 -9.85
C GLY A 78 15.92 -10.82 -8.44
N LEU A 79 15.35 -10.15 -7.45
CA LEU A 79 15.91 -10.01 -6.10
C LEU A 79 15.20 -10.86 -5.04
N SER A 80 14.35 -11.83 -5.44
CA SER A 80 13.62 -12.67 -4.49
C SER A 80 14.57 -13.54 -3.66
N GLY A 81 14.55 -13.39 -2.34
CA GLY A 81 15.46 -14.10 -1.44
C GLY A 81 14.99 -14.14 0.01
N GLY A 82 15.83 -14.71 0.87
CA GLY A 82 15.48 -14.95 2.26
C GLY A 82 15.82 -13.81 3.24
N ASP A 83 16.77 -12.93 2.90
CA ASP A 83 17.18 -11.79 3.75
C ASP A 83 16.39 -10.52 3.35
N CYS A 84 15.07 -10.60 3.39
CA CYS A 84 14.19 -9.59 2.84
C CYS A 84 13.75 -8.49 3.83
N LEU A 85 14.14 -8.53 5.09
CA LEU A 85 13.81 -7.49 6.07
C LEU A 85 14.82 -6.36 6.03
N ASN A 86 14.84 -5.66 4.92
CA ASN A 86 15.73 -4.55 4.60
C ASN A 86 14.96 -3.33 4.08
N LEU A 87 15.62 -2.18 4.09
CA LEU A 87 15.08 -0.91 3.61
C LEU A 87 16.15 -0.14 2.83
N ASN A 88 15.72 0.87 2.09
CA ASN A 88 16.58 1.78 1.37
C ASN A 88 16.39 3.19 1.91
N VAL A 89 17.47 4.00 1.95
CA VAL A 89 17.44 5.38 2.43
C VAL A 89 18.09 6.30 1.39
N TRP A 90 17.39 7.35 1.02
CA TRP A 90 17.90 8.47 0.24
C TRP A 90 17.83 9.72 1.11
N THR A 91 18.94 10.44 1.21
CA THR A 91 19.04 11.64 2.04
C THR A 91 19.89 12.72 1.34
N PRO A 92 19.59 14.01 1.51
CA PRO A 92 20.45 15.08 1.01
C PRO A 92 21.89 14.94 1.49
N SER A 93 22.88 15.27 0.66
CA SER A 93 24.28 15.33 1.05
C SER A 93 24.49 16.37 2.15
N ALA A 94 25.45 16.12 3.04
CA ALA A 94 25.82 17.08 4.08
C ALA A 94 26.28 18.41 3.43
N GLY A 95 25.53 19.50 3.66
CA GLY A 95 25.80 20.82 3.06
C GLY A 95 24.88 21.18 1.89
N ALA A 96 24.04 20.28 1.37
CA ALA A 96 22.89 20.64 0.58
C ALA A 96 21.94 21.43 1.49
N ALA A 97 21.61 22.66 1.12
CA ALA A 97 20.86 23.58 1.96
C ALA A 97 19.54 22.95 2.38
N ALA A 98 19.33 22.80 3.67
CA ALA A 98 18.00 22.60 4.21
C ALA A 98 17.13 23.75 3.69
N GLY A 99 16.01 23.42 3.02
CA GLY A 99 15.09 24.42 2.51
C GLY A 99 14.60 25.38 3.60
N PRO A 100 14.00 26.51 3.27
CA PRO A 100 13.49 27.45 4.25
C PRO A 100 12.43 26.76 5.12
N GLY A 101 12.70 26.60 6.42
CA GLY A 101 11.81 25.98 7.40
C GLY A 101 12.39 24.76 8.14
N VAL A 102 13.56 24.25 7.75
CA VAL A 102 14.24 23.17 8.48
C VAL A 102 14.92 23.76 9.70
N GLY A 103 14.38 23.48 10.87
CA GLY A 103 14.99 23.82 12.16
C GLY A 103 16.22 22.96 12.47
N THR A 104 16.76 23.11 13.67
CA THR A 104 17.88 22.30 14.20
C THR A 104 17.49 20.84 14.47
N ALA A 105 16.24 20.45 14.25
CA ALA A 105 15.69 19.14 14.61
C ALA A 105 15.89 18.03 13.55
N GLY A 106 16.41 18.33 12.36
CA GLY A 106 16.58 17.39 11.26
C GLY A 106 15.54 17.58 10.14
N LEU A 107 15.70 16.80 9.07
CA LEU A 107 14.85 16.84 7.86
C LEU A 107 13.57 16.04 8.07
N PRO A 108 12.44 16.40 7.40
CA PRO A 108 11.26 15.55 7.36
C PRO A 108 11.61 14.18 6.76
N VAL A 109 10.96 13.14 7.29
CA VAL A 109 11.17 11.75 6.86
C VAL A 109 9.89 11.23 6.21
N MET A 110 10.01 10.64 5.02
CA MET A 110 8.90 9.95 4.36
C MET A 110 9.24 8.47 4.21
N VAL A 111 8.36 7.60 4.73
CA VAL A 111 8.53 6.14 4.71
C VAL A 111 7.50 5.53 3.79
N TRP A 112 7.96 5.00 2.65
CA TRP A 112 7.11 4.31 1.68
C TRP A 112 6.85 2.86 2.07
N ILE A 113 5.58 2.50 2.10
CA ILE A 113 5.09 1.13 2.27
C ILE A 113 4.47 0.69 0.95
N GLN A 114 5.14 -0.23 0.26
CA GLN A 114 4.76 -0.67 -1.07
C GLN A 114 3.45 -1.47 -1.09
N GLY A 115 2.72 -1.41 -2.21
CA GLY A 115 1.57 -2.24 -2.50
C GLY A 115 1.92 -3.64 -3.02
N GLY A 116 0.94 -4.28 -3.67
CA GLY A 116 1.06 -5.61 -4.29
C GLY A 116 0.13 -6.66 -3.69
N ALA A 117 -1.09 -6.26 -3.31
CA ALA A 117 -2.16 -7.13 -2.83
C ALA A 117 -1.77 -8.02 -1.64
N PHE A 118 -0.79 -7.63 -0.83
CA PHE A 118 -0.15 -8.43 0.22
C PHE A 118 0.52 -9.72 -0.27
N GLU A 119 0.66 -9.92 -1.58
CA GLU A 119 1.21 -11.14 -2.20
C GLU A 119 2.56 -10.92 -2.87
N VAL A 120 2.83 -9.70 -3.35
CA VAL A 120 4.06 -9.31 -4.05
C VAL A 120 4.55 -7.94 -3.62
N GLY A 121 5.79 -7.61 -3.97
CA GLY A 121 6.36 -6.28 -3.79
C GLY A 121 7.89 -6.30 -3.69
N SER A 122 8.50 -5.18 -4.08
CA SER A 122 9.96 -4.98 -3.99
C SER A 122 10.29 -3.52 -3.83
N THR A 123 11.21 -3.21 -2.93
CA THR A 123 11.74 -1.85 -2.76
C THR A 123 12.53 -1.35 -3.97
N ALA A 124 13.03 -2.26 -4.82
CA ALA A 124 13.77 -1.91 -6.03
C ALA A 124 12.91 -1.28 -7.14
N ALA A 125 11.58 -1.29 -6.97
CA ALA A 125 10.66 -0.62 -7.88
C ALA A 125 10.56 0.90 -7.66
N TYR A 126 11.14 1.43 -6.58
CA TYR A 126 10.96 2.83 -6.15
C TYR A 126 12.30 3.54 -5.97
N ASP A 127 12.37 4.78 -6.43
CA ASP A 127 13.57 5.63 -6.33
C ASP A 127 13.25 6.91 -5.56
N GLY A 128 13.77 7.02 -4.34
CA GLY A 128 13.53 8.16 -3.44
C GLY A 128 14.43 9.38 -3.69
N ARG A 129 15.26 9.41 -4.76
CA ARG A 129 16.23 10.50 -4.98
C ARG A 129 15.58 11.87 -5.15
N ASN A 130 14.41 11.95 -5.75
CA ASN A 130 13.73 13.22 -5.98
C ASN A 130 13.23 13.81 -4.67
N PHE A 131 12.69 12.99 -3.76
CA PHE A 131 12.39 13.43 -2.39
C PHE A 131 13.63 13.95 -1.66
N ALA A 132 14.77 13.26 -1.81
CA ALA A 132 16.02 13.71 -1.18
C ALA A 132 16.52 15.02 -1.79
N ARG A 133 16.43 15.25 -3.10
CA ARG A 133 16.73 16.54 -3.72
C ARG A 133 15.87 17.67 -3.17
N ASP A 134 14.63 17.38 -2.80
CA ASP A 134 13.66 18.35 -2.28
C ASP A 134 13.69 18.46 -0.75
N GLY A 135 14.76 17.95 -0.11
CA GLY A 135 15.03 18.16 1.31
C GLY A 135 14.32 17.20 2.26
N VAL A 136 13.90 16.04 1.79
CA VAL A 136 13.25 14.99 2.59
C VAL A 136 14.15 13.76 2.68
N VAL A 137 14.23 13.12 3.84
CA VAL A 137 14.82 11.78 3.94
C VAL A 137 13.76 10.76 3.50
N CYS A 138 13.95 10.11 2.36
CA CYS A 138 13.04 9.09 1.85
C CYS A 138 13.53 7.70 2.26
N VAL A 139 12.63 6.90 2.82
CA VAL A 139 12.86 5.51 3.19
C VAL A 139 11.86 4.64 2.47
N VAL A 140 12.31 3.52 1.89
CA VAL A 140 11.44 2.53 1.25
C VAL A 140 11.68 1.19 1.91
N ILE A 141 10.64 0.57 2.47
CA ILE A 141 10.77 -0.65 3.29
C ILE A 141 10.28 -1.90 2.56
N ASN A 142 11.01 -3.01 2.69
CA ASN A 142 10.49 -4.35 2.41
C ASN A 142 9.74 -4.90 3.62
N TRP A 143 8.81 -5.82 3.39
CA TRP A 143 8.06 -6.54 4.42
C TRP A 143 7.54 -7.85 3.84
N ARG A 144 7.34 -8.88 4.68
CA ARG A 144 6.89 -10.20 4.23
C ARG A 144 5.47 -10.16 3.69
N VAL A 145 5.27 -10.87 2.59
CA VAL A 145 4.01 -10.99 1.85
C VAL A 145 3.53 -12.44 1.79
N GLY A 146 2.32 -12.65 1.30
CA GLY A 146 1.73 -13.99 1.17
C GLY A 146 1.62 -14.73 2.51
N ALA A 147 1.78 -16.02 2.49
CA ALA A 147 1.74 -16.86 3.70
C ALA A 147 2.88 -16.54 4.66
N ASP A 148 4.07 -16.15 4.18
CA ASP A 148 5.18 -15.79 5.06
C ASP A 148 4.88 -14.54 5.91
N GLY A 149 3.98 -13.64 5.43
CA GLY A 149 3.55 -12.43 6.13
C GLY A 149 2.21 -12.52 6.85
N PHE A 150 1.26 -13.34 6.35
CA PHE A 150 -0.14 -13.29 6.77
C PHE A 150 -0.77 -14.67 7.06
N LEU A 151 0.01 -15.72 7.21
CA LEU A 151 -0.50 -17.01 7.66
C LEU A 151 -1.09 -16.89 9.07
N PHE A 152 -2.34 -17.32 9.21
CA PHE A 152 -3.05 -17.38 10.50
C PHE A 152 -3.45 -18.82 10.82
N LEU A 153 -3.11 -19.30 12.03
CA LEU A 153 -3.36 -20.66 12.51
C LEU A 153 -3.99 -20.71 13.91
N ASP A 154 -4.30 -19.55 14.49
CA ASP A 154 -4.77 -19.37 15.87
C ASP A 154 -3.79 -19.95 16.92
N ASP A 155 -2.48 -19.80 16.65
CA ASP A 155 -1.38 -20.32 17.48
C ASP A 155 -0.61 -19.21 18.23
N GLY A 156 -1.21 -18.03 18.36
CA GLY A 156 -0.64 -16.85 19.03
C GLY A 156 0.29 -16.02 18.14
N HIS A 157 0.43 -16.34 16.84
CA HIS A 157 1.20 -15.56 15.88
C HIS A 157 0.33 -15.16 14.69
N ALA A 158 0.18 -13.87 14.47
CA ALA A 158 -0.58 -13.29 13.36
C ALA A 158 0.08 -12.02 12.84
N ASN A 159 -0.33 -11.58 11.64
CA ASN A 159 0.01 -10.27 11.10
C ASN A 159 1.52 -9.99 11.03
N VAL A 160 2.29 -11.01 10.75
CA VAL A 160 3.76 -10.95 10.78
C VAL A 160 4.29 -9.90 9.80
N GLY A 161 3.67 -9.76 8.62
CA GLY A 161 4.01 -8.71 7.65
C GLY A 161 3.73 -7.29 8.16
N LEU A 162 2.68 -7.08 8.98
CA LEU A 162 2.46 -5.80 9.66
C LEU A 162 3.50 -5.56 10.77
N LEU A 163 3.88 -6.60 11.48
CA LEU A 163 4.92 -6.49 12.50
C LEU A 163 6.28 -6.16 11.88
N ASP A 164 6.56 -6.60 10.65
CA ASP A 164 7.74 -6.17 9.89
C ASP A 164 7.71 -4.67 9.61
N GLN A 165 6.55 -4.13 9.23
CA GLN A 165 6.38 -2.69 8.99
C GLN A 165 6.55 -1.89 10.30
N VAL A 166 6.02 -2.38 11.43
CA VAL A 166 6.25 -1.78 12.75
C VAL A 166 7.74 -1.79 13.08
N ALA A 167 8.44 -2.92 12.89
CA ALA A 167 9.89 -3.02 13.15
C ALA A 167 10.71 -2.07 12.27
N ALA A 168 10.33 -1.90 11.00
CA ALA A 168 10.96 -0.92 10.13
C ALA A 168 10.74 0.53 10.60
N LEU A 169 9.56 0.87 11.07
CA LEU A 169 9.26 2.19 11.65
C LEU A 169 10.00 2.40 12.98
N GLU A 170 10.15 1.38 13.80
CA GLU A 170 11.00 1.42 15.00
C GLU A 170 12.46 1.62 14.64
N TRP A 171 12.94 0.96 13.57
CA TRP A 171 14.29 1.21 13.05
C TRP A 171 14.46 2.67 12.61
N VAL A 172 13.46 3.25 11.91
CA VAL A 172 13.46 4.67 11.51
C VAL A 172 13.53 5.56 12.76
N ARG A 173 12.67 5.37 13.74
CA ARG A 173 12.73 6.11 15.03
C ARG A 173 14.11 6.07 15.64
N ASP A 174 14.78 4.94 15.58
CA ASP A 174 16.01 4.67 16.32
C ASP A 174 17.29 5.08 15.59
N ASN A 175 17.24 5.21 14.24
CA ASN A 175 18.45 5.40 13.41
C ASN A 175 18.39 6.58 12.44
N ILE A 176 17.19 7.12 12.10
CA ILE A 176 17.07 8.05 10.97
C ILE A 176 17.78 9.40 11.23
N ALA A 177 18.02 9.75 12.49
CA ALA A 177 18.78 10.92 12.86
C ALA A 177 20.23 10.85 12.35
N ASP A 178 20.83 9.66 12.27
CA ASP A 178 22.18 9.47 11.73
C ASP A 178 22.25 9.75 10.22
N PHE A 179 21.08 9.68 9.53
CA PHE A 179 20.92 10.05 8.13
C PHE A 179 20.46 11.50 7.94
N GLY A 180 20.33 12.27 9.02
CA GLY A 180 19.90 13.68 9.01
C GLY A 180 18.40 13.88 9.10
N GLY A 181 17.60 12.83 9.28
CA GLY A 181 16.15 12.91 9.44
C GLY A 181 15.71 13.20 10.87
N ASP A 182 14.52 13.78 11.04
CA ASP A 182 13.87 13.99 12.33
C ASP A 182 12.93 12.81 12.64
N PRO A 183 13.25 11.95 13.64
CA PRO A 183 12.38 10.85 14.04
C PRO A 183 11.03 11.31 14.62
N GLY A 184 10.89 12.58 15.01
CA GLY A 184 9.64 13.21 15.45
C GLY A 184 8.79 13.76 14.30
N ASN A 185 9.30 13.73 13.06
CA ASN A 185 8.62 14.25 11.87
C ASN A 185 8.56 13.20 10.74
N VAL A 186 7.99 12.04 11.05
CA VAL A 186 7.85 10.90 10.13
C VAL A 186 6.46 10.93 9.50
N THR A 187 6.42 10.85 8.17
CA THR A 187 5.22 10.65 7.35
C THR A 187 5.30 9.26 6.71
N VAL A 188 4.34 8.38 7.02
CA VAL A 188 4.19 7.12 6.28
C VAL A 188 3.34 7.35 5.05
N PHE A 189 3.73 6.80 3.91
CA PHE A 189 2.92 6.88 2.69
C PHE A 189 2.98 5.55 1.93
N GLY A 190 1.91 5.24 1.20
CA GLY A 190 1.84 3.96 0.50
C GLY A 190 0.63 3.90 -0.41
N GLU A 191 0.69 2.96 -1.33
CA GLU A 191 -0.35 2.73 -2.32
C GLU A 191 -0.92 1.31 -2.18
N SER A 192 -2.23 1.12 -2.53
CA SER A 192 -2.85 -0.20 -2.55
C SER A 192 -2.73 -0.93 -1.20
N ALA A 193 -2.18 -2.14 -1.16
CA ALA A 193 -1.92 -2.89 0.07
C ALA A 193 -1.03 -2.13 1.06
N GLY A 194 -0.12 -1.26 0.59
CA GLY A 194 0.65 -0.35 1.44
C GLY A 194 -0.23 0.68 2.13
N ALA A 195 -1.15 1.31 1.41
CA ALA A 195 -2.14 2.22 2.00
C ALA A 195 -3.12 1.49 2.92
N MET A 196 -3.57 0.28 2.55
CA MET A 196 -4.39 -0.57 3.42
C MET A 196 -3.65 -0.90 4.73
N SER A 197 -2.35 -1.22 4.65
CA SER A 197 -1.50 -1.41 5.82
C SER A 197 -1.44 -0.16 6.69
N ILE A 198 -1.25 1.02 6.10
CA ILE A 198 -1.24 2.30 6.84
C ILE A 198 -2.59 2.53 7.55
N GLY A 199 -3.71 2.21 6.90
CA GLY A 199 -5.03 2.25 7.52
C GLY A 199 -5.14 1.35 8.75
N VAL A 200 -4.49 0.19 8.74
CA VAL A 200 -4.37 -0.69 9.90
C VAL A 200 -3.42 -0.11 10.93
N LEU A 201 -2.22 0.36 10.54
CA LEU A 201 -1.22 0.95 11.44
C LEU A 201 -1.78 2.15 12.23
N LEU A 202 -2.63 2.99 11.63
CA LEU A 202 -3.35 4.08 12.31
C LEU A 202 -4.19 3.57 13.50
N SER A 203 -4.60 2.29 13.47
CA SER A 203 -5.55 1.72 14.43
C SER A 203 -4.90 0.82 15.48
N ILE A 204 -3.67 0.35 15.30
CA ILE A 204 -3.05 -0.64 16.21
C ILE A 204 -2.15 0.03 17.26
N PRO A 205 -2.23 -0.42 18.53
CA PRO A 205 -1.44 0.18 19.61
C PRO A 205 0.08 0.12 19.39
N ARG A 206 0.56 -0.94 18.70
CA ARG A 206 2.01 -1.16 18.45
C ARG A 206 2.62 -0.12 17.50
N ALA A 207 1.83 0.57 16.71
CA ALA A 207 2.30 1.63 15.80
C ALA A 207 2.11 3.05 16.35
N GLU A 208 1.50 3.19 17.54
CA GLU A 208 1.25 4.48 18.16
C GLU A 208 2.57 5.24 18.42
N GLY A 209 2.63 6.49 17.94
CA GLY A 209 3.81 7.36 18.10
C GLY A 209 4.98 7.08 17.15
N LEU A 210 4.88 6.10 16.23
CA LEU A 210 5.94 5.81 15.25
C LEU A 210 5.91 6.76 14.04
N PHE A 211 4.80 7.45 13.79
CA PHE A 211 4.67 8.45 12.74
C PHE A 211 3.71 9.56 13.16
N ARG A 212 3.93 10.73 12.59
CA ARG A 212 3.15 11.94 12.82
C ARG A 212 2.10 12.17 11.75
N ARG A 213 2.36 11.68 10.51
CA ARG A 213 1.49 11.88 9.34
C ARG A 213 1.36 10.61 8.53
N ALA A 214 0.27 10.51 7.77
CA ALA A 214 0.01 9.38 6.90
C ALA A 214 -0.60 9.83 5.57
N ILE A 215 -0.18 9.21 4.46
CA ILE A 215 -0.78 9.39 3.13
C ILE A 215 -1.21 8.03 2.61
N LEU A 216 -2.50 7.87 2.35
CA LEU A 216 -3.10 6.63 1.89
C LEU A 216 -3.57 6.79 0.44
N GLN A 217 -2.89 6.09 -0.48
CA GLN A 217 -3.14 6.15 -1.93
C GLN A 217 -3.85 4.87 -2.37
N SER A 218 -5.09 4.98 -2.85
CA SER A 218 -5.91 3.87 -3.33
C SER A 218 -5.98 2.68 -2.36
N GLY A 219 -6.16 2.99 -1.05
CA GLY A 219 -6.31 2.01 0.02
C GLY A 219 -6.79 2.67 1.30
N ALA A 220 -7.43 1.90 2.17
CA ALA A 220 -7.99 2.38 3.44
C ALA A 220 -8.06 1.27 4.50
N ALA A 221 -8.77 1.50 5.60
CA ALA A 221 -8.80 0.65 6.79
C ALA A 221 -9.84 -0.51 6.75
N HIS A 222 -10.29 -0.94 5.55
CA HIS A 222 -11.39 -1.90 5.40
C HIS A 222 -10.95 -3.33 5.06
N HIS A 223 -9.75 -3.50 4.50
CA HIS A 223 -9.27 -4.80 4.02
C HIS A 223 -8.53 -5.54 5.14
N VAL A 224 -9.33 -6.26 5.93
CA VAL A 224 -8.88 -7.14 7.01
C VAL A 224 -9.79 -8.37 7.06
N LEU A 225 -9.25 -9.53 7.41
CA LEU A 225 -10.01 -10.76 7.53
C LEU A 225 -10.47 -11.00 8.98
N PRO A 226 -11.68 -11.52 9.18
CA PRO A 226 -12.03 -12.19 10.42
C PRO A 226 -11.13 -13.41 10.65
N ALA A 227 -10.78 -13.70 11.91
CA ALA A 227 -9.92 -14.84 12.28
C ALA A 227 -10.38 -16.16 11.66
N LEU A 228 -11.69 -16.44 11.69
CA LEU A 228 -12.25 -17.68 11.13
C LEU A 228 -12.01 -17.82 9.61
N ALA A 229 -12.10 -16.72 8.85
CA ALA A 229 -11.82 -16.75 7.40
C ALA A 229 -10.32 -17.00 7.15
N ALA A 230 -9.45 -16.32 7.90
CA ALA A 230 -7.99 -16.51 7.79
C ALA A 230 -7.55 -17.93 8.21
N GLU A 231 -8.18 -18.51 9.23
CA GLU A 231 -7.92 -19.90 9.65
C GLU A 231 -8.28 -20.92 8.55
N ARG A 232 -9.40 -20.70 7.82
CA ARG A 232 -9.78 -21.54 6.67
C ARG A 232 -8.70 -21.50 5.58
N ILE A 233 -8.16 -20.32 5.28
CA ILE A 233 -7.05 -20.17 4.33
C ILE A 233 -5.81 -20.93 4.81
N GLY A 234 -5.43 -20.80 6.08
CA GLY A 234 -4.31 -21.54 6.68
C GLY A 234 -4.49 -23.06 6.60
N ARG A 235 -5.72 -23.56 6.84
CA ARG A 235 -6.07 -24.98 6.70
C ARG A 235 -5.94 -25.45 5.25
N SER A 236 -6.53 -24.74 4.31
CA SER A 236 -6.43 -25.07 2.88
C SER A 236 -4.98 -25.09 2.38
N LEU A 237 -4.14 -24.17 2.89
CA LEU A 237 -2.71 -24.17 2.60
C LEU A 237 -2.02 -25.43 3.14
N ALA A 238 -2.27 -25.81 4.39
CA ALA A 238 -1.68 -27.01 5.00
C ALA A 238 -2.10 -28.30 4.27
N GLU A 239 -3.36 -28.40 3.85
CA GLU A 239 -3.87 -29.50 3.03
C GLU A 239 -3.17 -29.59 1.68
N LYS A 240 -2.99 -28.47 0.96
CA LYS A 240 -2.25 -28.43 -0.32
C LYS A 240 -0.77 -28.77 -0.16
N LEU A 241 -0.18 -28.44 0.97
CA LEU A 241 1.20 -28.82 1.31
C LEU A 241 1.33 -30.28 1.72
N GLY A 242 0.24 -30.93 2.17
CA GLY A 242 0.24 -32.28 2.71
C GLY A 242 0.93 -32.38 4.07
N VAL A 243 0.84 -31.33 4.90
CA VAL A 243 1.47 -31.26 6.22
C VAL A 243 0.43 -30.96 7.31
N PRO A 244 0.72 -31.24 8.59
CA PRO A 244 -0.12 -30.78 9.69
C PRO A 244 -0.33 -29.25 9.68
N GLN A 245 -1.50 -28.81 10.11
CA GLN A 245 -1.85 -27.39 10.25
C GLN A 245 -1.14 -26.79 11.48
N THR A 246 0.19 -26.83 11.47
CA THR A 246 1.03 -26.20 12.50
C THR A 246 2.10 -25.33 11.85
N ARG A 247 2.51 -24.27 12.56
CA ARG A 247 3.51 -23.34 12.07
C ARG A 247 4.84 -24.01 11.78
N GLU A 248 5.27 -24.90 12.66
CA GLU A 248 6.52 -25.64 12.52
C GLU A 248 6.52 -26.54 11.27
N ALA A 249 5.40 -27.24 11.02
CA ALA A 249 5.28 -28.12 9.86
C ALA A 249 5.30 -27.31 8.55
N ILE A 250 4.59 -26.17 8.50
CA ILE A 250 4.56 -25.29 7.33
C ILE A 250 5.92 -24.59 7.15
N ALA A 251 6.56 -24.12 8.24
CA ALA A 251 7.88 -23.48 8.17
C ALA A 251 8.98 -24.42 7.68
N ALA A 252 8.84 -25.71 7.89
CA ALA A 252 9.78 -26.74 7.40
C ALA A 252 9.65 -27.00 5.88
N VAL A 253 8.56 -26.56 5.24
CA VAL A 253 8.36 -26.76 3.80
C VAL A 253 9.32 -25.86 3.00
N PRO A 254 9.97 -26.38 1.93
CA PRO A 254 10.78 -25.53 1.05
C PRO A 254 9.99 -24.34 0.50
N VAL A 255 10.60 -23.14 0.46
CA VAL A 255 9.97 -21.90 0.02
C VAL A 255 9.27 -22.06 -1.34
N LYS A 256 9.94 -22.67 -2.32
CA LYS A 256 9.36 -22.91 -3.65
C LYS A 256 8.05 -23.71 -3.59
N ARG A 257 7.95 -24.72 -2.70
CA ARG A 257 6.73 -25.53 -2.55
C ARG A 257 5.61 -24.72 -1.88
N LEU A 258 5.97 -23.88 -0.89
CA LEU A 258 5.01 -22.95 -0.28
C LEU A 258 4.42 -21.99 -1.33
N LEU A 259 5.27 -21.35 -2.14
CA LEU A 259 4.84 -20.43 -3.20
C LEU A 259 3.95 -21.15 -4.23
N THR A 260 4.29 -22.38 -4.62
CA THR A 260 3.43 -23.19 -5.50
C THR A 260 2.06 -23.43 -4.87
N ALA A 261 1.99 -23.81 -3.59
CA ALA A 261 0.72 -24.04 -2.89
C ALA A 261 -0.13 -22.78 -2.76
N GLN A 262 0.49 -21.61 -2.57
CA GLN A 262 -0.21 -20.32 -2.58
C GLN A 262 -0.82 -20.01 -3.96
N THR A 263 -0.09 -20.30 -5.04
CA THR A 263 -0.60 -20.13 -6.41
C THR A 263 -1.74 -21.10 -6.69
N GLU A 264 -1.62 -22.37 -6.28
CA GLU A 264 -2.70 -23.37 -6.38
C GLU A 264 -3.96 -22.91 -5.63
N LEU A 265 -3.80 -22.39 -4.39
CA LEU A 265 -4.90 -21.88 -3.57
C LEU A 265 -5.59 -20.67 -4.25
N LYS A 266 -4.81 -19.72 -4.74
CA LYS A 266 -5.34 -18.53 -5.44
C LYS A 266 -6.10 -18.94 -6.71
N THR A 267 -5.56 -19.87 -7.47
CA THR A 267 -6.20 -20.40 -8.70
C THR A 267 -7.54 -21.06 -8.37
N GLU A 268 -7.61 -21.84 -7.30
CA GLU A 268 -8.84 -22.49 -6.87
C GLU A 268 -9.88 -21.47 -6.37
N LEU A 269 -9.46 -20.45 -5.59
CA LEU A 269 -10.32 -19.36 -5.16
C LEU A 269 -10.95 -18.62 -6.36
N LEU A 270 -10.15 -18.33 -7.39
CA LEU A 270 -10.64 -17.66 -8.61
C LEU A 270 -11.59 -18.55 -9.44
N ALA A 271 -11.30 -19.84 -9.49
CA ALA A 271 -12.13 -20.80 -10.23
C ALA A 271 -13.43 -21.14 -9.50
N HIS A 272 -13.39 -21.18 -8.18
CA HIS A 272 -14.50 -21.60 -7.31
C HIS A 272 -14.63 -20.67 -6.11
N PRO A 273 -15.15 -19.43 -6.30
CA PRO A 273 -15.27 -18.42 -5.24
C PRO A 273 -16.46 -18.70 -4.32
N ASP A 274 -16.42 -19.79 -3.58
CA ASP A 274 -17.47 -20.23 -2.66
C ASP A 274 -17.31 -19.55 -1.29
N PRO A 275 -18.25 -18.66 -0.86
CA PRO A 275 -18.17 -17.99 0.45
C PRO A 275 -18.29 -18.93 1.65
N GLU A 276 -18.91 -20.12 1.50
CA GLU A 276 -18.99 -21.11 2.57
C GLU A 276 -17.62 -21.75 2.80
N HIS A 277 -16.85 -21.96 1.75
CA HIS A 277 -15.50 -22.51 1.82
C HIS A 277 -14.47 -21.46 2.21
N TRP A 278 -14.39 -20.32 1.49
CA TRP A 278 -13.34 -19.31 1.64
C TRP A 278 -13.67 -18.21 2.67
N GLY A 279 -14.95 -17.92 2.89
CA GLY A 279 -15.44 -16.75 3.61
C GLY A 279 -15.79 -15.60 2.67
N HIS A 280 -16.82 -14.83 3.03
CA HIS A 280 -17.32 -13.71 2.21
C HIS A 280 -16.26 -12.65 1.93
N ASP A 281 -15.45 -12.29 2.95
CA ASP A 281 -14.43 -11.25 2.80
C ASP A 281 -13.34 -11.66 1.81
N VAL A 282 -12.94 -12.94 1.81
CA VAL A 282 -11.94 -13.49 0.88
C VAL A 282 -12.49 -13.53 -0.54
N VAL A 283 -13.73 -13.98 -0.73
CA VAL A 283 -14.37 -14.04 -2.06
C VAL A 283 -14.59 -12.64 -2.62
N ALA A 284 -15.09 -11.71 -1.81
CA ALA A 284 -15.34 -10.34 -2.25
C ALA A 284 -14.04 -9.59 -2.59
N SER A 285 -12.96 -9.85 -1.83
CA SER A 285 -11.66 -9.20 -2.03
C SER A 285 -10.70 -9.96 -2.95
N LEU A 286 -10.94 -11.23 -3.21
CA LEU A 286 -9.99 -12.11 -3.91
C LEU A 286 -8.57 -12.12 -3.32
N MET A 287 -8.42 -11.68 -2.07
CA MET A 287 -7.14 -11.63 -1.36
C MET A 287 -7.16 -12.62 -0.18
N PRO A 288 -6.57 -13.80 -0.32
CA PRO A 288 -6.49 -14.78 0.78
C PRO A 288 -5.49 -14.36 1.87
N TRP A 289 -4.53 -13.52 1.53
CA TRP A 289 -3.50 -13.01 2.42
C TRP A 289 -3.76 -11.55 2.72
N GLN A 290 -4.35 -11.28 3.87
CA GLN A 290 -4.64 -9.93 4.36
C GLN A 290 -4.35 -9.86 5.86
N PRO A 291 -4.23 -8.66 6.44
CA PRO A 291 -4.23 -8.49 7.89
C PRO A 291 -5.45 -9.15 8.53
N VAL A 292 -5.27 -9.74 9.71
CA VAL A 292 -6.28 -10.54 10.40
C VAL A 292 -6.68 -9.87 11.71
N ILE A 293 -7.97 -9.78 11.98
CA ILE A 293 -8.49 -9.36 13.29
C ILE A 293 -8.26 -10.53 14.27
N ASP A 294 -7.10 -10.52 14.91
CA ASP A 294 -6.61 -11.59 15.79
C ASP A 294 -6.87 -11.34 17.28
N GLY A 295 -7.35 -10.15 17.63
CA GLY A 295 -7.62 -9.75 19.00
C GLY A 295 -6.40 -9.23 19.78
N ASP A 296 -5.18 -9.36 19.26
CA ASP A 296 -3.92 -8.85 19.85
C ASP A 296 -3.30 -7.75 19.00
N VAL A 297 -2.71 -8.08 17.84
CA VAL A 297 -2.09 -7.09 16.94
C VAL A 297 -3.17 -6.17 16.36
N ILE A 298 -4.26 -6.75 15.87
CA ILE A 298 -5.46 -6.04 15.42
C ILE A 298 -6.63 -6.38 16.35
N PRO A 299 -6.85 -5.59 17.41
CA PRO A 299 -7.85 -5.94 18.44
C PRO A 299 -9.31 -5.92 17.95
N ARG A 300 -9.62 -5.06 16.94
CA ARG A 300 -10.94 -4.88 16.32
C ARG A 300 -10.77 -4.35 14.92
N ARG A 301 -11.89 -4.28 14.16
CA ARG A 301 -11.87 -3.68 12.81
C ARG A 301 -11.20 -2.30 12.84
N PRO A 302 -10.20 -2.05 11.97
CA PRO A 302 -9.44 -0.80 11.98
C PRO A 302 -10.33 0.44 11.84
N ILE A 303 -11.28 0.44 10.92
CA ILE A 303 -12.19 1.58 10.72
C ILE A 303 -13.02 1.93 11.98
N ASP A 304 -13.47 0.93 12.73
CA ASP A 304 -14.24 1.13 13.96
C ASP A 304 -13.36 1.73 15.07
N ARG A 305 -12.08 1.34 15.11
CA ARG A 305 -11.12 1.91 16.06
C ARG A 305 -10.76 3.36 15.72
N ILE A 306 -10.61 3.67 14.43
CA ILE A 306 -10.37 5.04 13.96
C ILE A 306 -11.58 5.92 14.29
N ALA A 307 -12.79 5.44 14.04
CA ALA A 307 -14.01 6.15 14.42
C ALA A 307 -14.11 6.38 15.93
N ALA A 308 -13.50 5.49 16.75
CA ALA A 308 -13.42 5.62 18.21
C ALA A 308 -12.21 6.45 18.70
N GLY A 309 -11.42 7.05 17.79
CA GLY A 309 -10.33 7.97 18.11
C GLY A 309 -8.91 7.41 17.96
N ALA A 310 -8.72 6.16 17.53
CA ALA A 310 -7.38 5.66 17.22
C ALA A 310 -6.78 6.48 16.06
N GLY A 311 -5.51 6.88 16.17
CA GLY A 311 -4.82 7.69 15.17
C GLY A 311 -5.32 9.13 15.03
N ALA A 312 -6.25 9.61 15.84
CA ALA A 312 -6.86 10.94 15.74
C ALA A 312 -5.88 12.12 15.86
N HIS A 313 -4.67 11.87 16.32
CA HIS A 313 -3.58 12.88 16.42
C HIS A 313 -2.65 12.91 15.20
N VAL A 314 -2.85 12.03 14.24
CA VAL A 314 -2.05 11.92 13.01
C VAL A 314 -2.71 12.75 11.91
N ASP A 315 -1.96 13.63 11.23
CA ASP A 315 -2.49 14.28 10.04
C ASP A 315 -2.57 13.26 8.89
N VAL A 316 -3.67 13.27 8.11
CA VAL A 316 -3.84 12.29 7.03
C VAL A 316 -4.23 12.93 5.69
N ILE A 317 -3.62 12.40 4.60
CA ILE A 317 -4.13 12.54 3.23
C ILE A 317 -4.68 11.19 2.80
N ILE A 318 -5.85 11.17 2.19
CA ILE A 318 -6.49 9.96 1.68
C ILE A 318 -6.98 10.25 0.27
N GLY A 319 -6.68 9.36 -0.69
CA GLY A 319 -7.17 9.57 -2.04
C GLY A 319 -7.23 8.30 -2.88
N THR A 320 -7.80 8.43 -4.07
CA THR A 320 -8.01 7.34 -5.02
C THR A 320 -7.89 7.84 -6.44
N ASN A 321 -7.65 6.92 -7.37
CA ASN A 321 -7.73 7.22 -8.79
C ASN A 321 -9.18 7.03 -9.27
N THR A 322 -9.57 7.72 -10.35
CA THR A 322 -10.98 7.71 -10.77
C THR A 322 -11.43 6.37 -11.33
N GLU A 323 -10.52 5.56 -11.86
CA GLU A 323 -10.81 4.27 -12.51
C GLU A 323 -9.91 3.15 -11.97
N ASP A 324 -9.59 3.17 -10.67
CA ASP A 324 -8.64 2.26 -10.02
C ASP A 324 -8.76 0.81 -10.50
N TRP A 325 -9.94 0.22 -10.40
CA TRP A 325 -10.13 -1.21 -10.64
C TRP A 325 -10.10 -1.62 -12.11
N LYS A 326 -10.19 -0.67 -13.01
CA LYS A 326 -10.15 -0.91 -14.46
C LYS A 326 -8.84 -1.57 -14.89
N LEU A 327 -7.72 -1.28 -14.21
CA LEU A 327 -6.44 -1.92 -14.46
C LEU A 327 -6.55 -3.45 -14.44
N PHE A 328 -7.10 -4.01 -13.35
CA PHE A 328 -7.14 -5.45 -13.13
C PHE A 328 -8.01 -6.18 -14.15
N LEU A 329 -9.13 -5.58 -14.54
CA LEU A 329 -10.00 -6.11 -15.60
C LEU A 329 -9.34 -6.01 -16.98
N ALA A 330 -8.57 -4.95 -17.23
CA ALA A 330 -7.91 -4.73 -18.52
C ALA A 330 -6.72 -5.69 -18.72
N ILE A 331 -5.82 -5.81 -17.74
CA ILE A 331 -4.63 -6.66 -17.86
C ILE A 331 -4.96 -8.16 -17.94
N THR A 332 -6.10 -8.58 -17.39
CA THR A 332 -6.61 -9.95 -17.52
C THR A 332 -7.45 -10.16 -18.78
N GLY A 333 -7.75 -9.09 -19.52
CA GLY A 333 -8.61 -9.09 -20.70
C GLY A 333 -10.10 -9.30 -20.38
N VAL A 334 -10.49 -9.35 -19.11
CA VAL A 334 -11.90 -9.53 -18.68
C VAL A 334 -12.73 -8.31 -19.05
N LEU A 335 -12.17 -7.09 -19.00
CA LEU A 335 -12.86 -5.84 -19.30
C LEU A 335 -13.72 -5.91 -20.58
N ALA A 336 -13.17 -6.49 -21.66
CA ALA A 336 -13.83 -6.59 -22.96
C ALA A 336 -14.84 -7.76 -23.06
N ARG A 337 -14.84 -8.67 -22.07
CA ARG A 337 -15.67 -9.90 -22.10
C ARG A 337 -16.85 -9.85 -21.13
N VAL A 338 -16.95 -8.83 -20.27
CA VAL A 338 -18.09 -8.64 -19.39
C VAL A 338 -19.36 -8.46 -20.20
N THR A 339 -20.39 -9.25 -19.90
CA THR A 339 -21.71 -9.17 -20.54
C THR A 339 -22.73 -8.51 -19.63
N GLU A 340 -23.85 -8.03 -20.19
CA GLU A 340 -24.98 -7.50 -19.42
C GLU A 340 -25.57 -8.54 -18.46
N GLU A 341 -25.62 -9.80 -18.89
CA GLU A 341 -26.08 -10.91 -18.07
C GLU A 341 -25.14 -11.16 -16.90
N GLY A 342 -23.83 -11.23 -17.14
CA GLY A 342 -22.81 -11.39 -16.09
C GLY A 342 -22.84 -10.24 -15.08
N LEU A 343 -22.94 -8.98 -15.56
CA LEU A 343 -23.00 -7.80 -14.71
C LEU A 343 -24.22 -7.79 -13.78
N SER A 344 -25.35 -8.32 -14.25
CA SER A 344 -26.62 -8.36 -13.51
C SER A 344 -26.81 -9.65 -12.70
N GLY A 345 -25.94 -10.64 -12.90
CA GLY A 345 -25.99 -11.97 -12.29
C GLY A 345 -25.35 -12.02 -10.90
N THR A 346 -25.29 -13.25 -10.39
CA THR A 346 -24.67 -13.59 -9.10
C THR A 346 -23.39 -14.40 -9.25
N ASP A 347 -23.15 -14.92 -10.44
CA ASP A 347 -22.00 -15.77 -10.71
C ASP A 347 -20.74 -14.95 -10.97
N SER A 348 -19.60 -15.50 -10.63
CA SER A 348 -18.28 -14.89 -10.89
C SER A 348 -18.10 -14.62 -12.39
N ILE A 349 -17.59 -13.43 -12.70
CA ILE A 349 -17.27 -13.00 -14.05
C ILE A 349 -15.78 -13.30 -14.30
N GLU A 350 -15.50 -14.49 -14.83
CA GLU A 350 -14.12 -14.95 -15.11
C GLU A 350 -13.16 -14.78 -13.91
N GLY A 351 -13.63 -15.13 -12.71
CA GLY A 351 -12.86 -15.01 -11.47
C GLY A 351 -13.10 -13.70 -10.71
N PHE A 352 -13.73 -12.69 -11.31
CA PHE A 352 -14.06 -11.44 -10.62
C PHE A 352 -15.45 -11.48 -10.01
N PRO A 353 -15.63 -10.95 -8.77
CA PRO A 353 -16.94 -10.88 -8.14
C PRO A 353 -17.89 -9.96 -8.91
N PRO A 354 -19.15 -10.37 -9.15
CA PRO A 354 -20.16 -9.50 -9.74
C PRO A 354 -20.65 -8.46 -8.71
N PRO A 355 -21.35 -7.39 -9.14
CA PRO A 355 -21.88 -6.36 -8.24
C PRO A 355 -22.73 -6.91 -7.08
N ALA A 356 -23.41 -8.03 -7.28
CA ALA A 356 -24.21 -8.71 -6.26
C ALA A 356 -23.39 -9.14 -5.03
N SER A 357 -22.12 -9.50 -5.22
CA SER A 357 -21.21 -9.94 -4.15
C SER A 357 -20.89 -8.84 -3.15
N TYR A 358 -21.17 -7.59 -3.49
CA TYR A 358 -20.87 -6.41 -2.67
C TYR A 358 -22.06 -5.90 -1.86
N GLY A 359 -23.19 -6.60 -1.90
CA GLY A 359 -24.40 -6.20 -1.18
C GLY A 359 -25.20 -5.07 -1.83
N LEU A 360 -24.86 -4.68 -3.06
CA LEU A 360 -25.60 -3.65 -3.79
C LEU A 360 -27.00 -4.16 -4.20
N PRO A 361 -28.02 -3.29 -4.22
CA PRO A 361 -29.29 -3.54 -4.91
C PRO A 361 -29.04 -3.45 -6.43
N VAL A 362 -28.51 -4.54 -7.02
CA VAL A 362 -27.85 -4.59 -8.33
C VAL A 362 -28.61 -3.83 -9.41
N ARG A 363 -29.90 -4.08 -9.56
CA ARG A 363 -30.70 -3.44 -10.61
C ARG A 363 -30.72 -1.91 -10.48
N ALA A 364 -31.07 -1.42 -9.29
CA ALA A 364 -31.16 0.03 -9.06
C ALA A 364 -29.79 0.70 -9.13
N ALA A 365 -28.75 0.06 -8.57
CA ALA A 365 -27.40 0.56 -8.64
C ALA A 365 -26.90 0.65 -10.09
N LEU A 366 -27.04 -0.41 -10.90
CA LEU A 366 -26.61 -0.39 -12.30
C LEU A 366 -27.39 0.63 -13.14
N GLU A 367 -28.70 0.85 -12.87
CA GLU A 367 -29.46 1.93 -13.50
C GLU A 367 -28.85 3.31 -13.18
N ALA A 368 -28.47 3.53 -11.92
CA ALA A 368 -27.81 4.79 -11.50
C ALA A 368 -26.42 4.95 -12.15
N TYR A 369 -25.59 3.91 -12.16
CA TYR A 369 -24.28 3.97 -12.82
C TYR A 369 -24.41 4.27 -14.33
N ARG A 370 -25.32 3.60 -15.05
CA ARG A 370 -25.57 3.88 -16.48
C ARG A 370 -26.02 5.29 -16.75
N ALA A 371 -26.87 5.85 -15.89
CA ALA A 371 -27.33 7.24 -16.03
C ALA A 371 -26.18 8.25 -15.95
N HIS A 372 -25.15 7.95 -15.18
CA HIS A 372 -24.01 8.84 -14.96
C HIS A 372 -22.79 8.53 -15.85
N TYR A 373 -22.74 7.32 -16.41
CA TYR A 373 -21.71 6.90 -17.37
C TYR A 373 -22.33 6.56 -18.74
N PRO A 374 -22.82 7.57 -19.49
CA PRO A 374 -23.46 7.32 -20.78
C PRO A 374 -22.45 6.73 -21.76
N GLY A 375 -22.80 5.61 -22.37
CA GLY A 375 -21.94 4.90 -23.32
C GLY A 375 -20.90 3.96 -22.70
N ALA A 376 -20.85 3.82 -21.37
CA ALA A 376 -20.00 2.83 -20.71
C ALA A 376 -20.38 1.40 -21.12
N THR A 377 -19.37 0.58 -21.38
CA THR A 377 -19.54 -0.86 -21.61
C THR A 377 -19.89 -1.57 -20.29
N PRO A 378 -20.41 -2.82 -20.33
CA PRO A 378 -20.59 -3.59 -19.10
C PRO A 378 -19.30 -3.75 -18.28
N GLY A 379 -18.14 -3.87 -18.94
CA GLY A 379 -16.84 -3.92 -18.27
C GLY A 379 -16.47 -2.62 -17.56
N ASP A 380 -16.74 -1.47 -18.18
CA ASP A 380 -16.51 -0.15 -17.55
C ASP A 380 -17.41 0.03 -16.31
N LEU A 381 -18.66 -0.44 -16.37
CA LEU A 381 -19.59 -0.40 -15.23
C LEU A 381 -19.12 -1.32 -14.09
N LEU A 382 -18.63 -2.52 -14.40
CA LEU A 382 -18.04 -3.41 -13.41
C LEU A 382 -16.81 -2.76 -12.76
N ALA A 383 -15.93 -2.17 -13.56
CA ALA A 383 -14.76 -1.46 -13.08
C ALA A 383 -15.13 -0.31 -12.13
N ALA A 384 -16.15 0.47 -12.46
CA ALA A 384 -16.64 1.56 -11.62
C ALA A 384 -17.18 1.06 -10.27
N VAL A 385 -18.05 0.03 -10.29
CA VAL A 385 -18.59 -0.59 -9.07
C VAL A 385 -17.46 -1.16 -8.20
N GLN A 386 -16.48 -1.82 -8.81
CA GLN A 386 -15.35 -2.39 -8.09
C GLN A 386 -14.40 -1.31 -7.55
N THR A 387 -14.16 -0.23 -8.30
CA THR A 387 -13.40 0.93 -7.80
C THR A 387 -14.04 1.50 -6.54
N ASP A 388 -15.36 1.64 -6.53
CA ASP A 388 -16.08 2.15 -5.38
C ASP A 388 -15.95 1.22 -4.16
N TRP A 389 -16.20 -0.07 -4.34
CA TRP A 389 -16.16 -1.03 -3.24
C TRP A 389 -14.75 -1.18 -2.65
N TRP A 390 -13.74 -1.23 -3.51
CA TRP A 390 -12.36 -1.52 -3.10
C TRP A 390 -11.67 -0.33 -2.44
N VAL A 391 -11.79 0.84 -3.04
CA VAL A 391 -10.92 1.97 -2.64
C VAL A 391 -11.69 3.26 -2.36
N ARG A 392 -12.61 3.70 -3.24
CA ARG A 392 -13.23 5.03 -3.11
C ARG A 392 -14.13 5.15 -1.88
N ILE A 393 -15.08 4.24 -1.70
CA ILE A 393 -15.97 4.28 -0.54
C ILE A 393 -15.20 4.03 0.77
N PRO A 394 -14.30 3.04 0.86
CA PRO A 394 -13.39 2.92 1.98
C PRO A 394 -12.61 4.20 2.32
N ALA A 395 -12.07 4.90 1.31
CA ALA A 395 -11.35 6.15 1.50
C ALA A 395 -12.26 7.26 2.07
N ILE A 396 -13.46 7.43 1.51
CA ILE A 396 -14.45 8.39 2.02
C ILE A 396 -14.84 8.07 3.47
N ARG A 397 -15.13 6.82 3.79
CA ARG A 397 -15.51 6.41 5.16
C ARG A 397 -14.35 6.62 6.15
N LEU A 398 -13.12 6.36 5.72
CA LEU A 398 -11.95 6.66 6.54
C LEU A 398 -11.79 8.17 6.77
N ALA A 399 -11.94 9.00 5.74
CA ALA A 399 -11.88 10.45 5.87
C ALA A 399 -12.97 10.98 6.79
N GLU A 400 -14.21 10.49 6.70
CA GLU A 400 -15.33 10.85 7.58
C GLU A 400 -15.04 10.44 9.04
N ALA A 401 -14.60 9.20 9.27
CA ALA A 401 -14.29 8.68 10.60
C ALA A 401 -13.15 9.47 11.25
N HIS A 402 -12.04 9.64 10.51
CA HIS A 402 -10.86 10.35 10.99
C HIS A 402 -11.15 11.84 11.26
N SER A 403 -11.77 12.55 10.30
CA SER A 403 -12.12 13.98 10.46
C SER A 403 -13.00 14.22 11.69
N ASN A 404 -13.96 13.33 11.96
CA ASN A 404 -14.80 13.43 13.16
C ASN A 404 -13.98 13.21 14.44
N ALA A 405 -13.10 12.21 14.49
CA ALA A 405 -12.26 11.91 15.63
C ALA A 405 -11.20 13.01 15.87
N ALA A 406 -10.60 13.52 14.81
CA ALA A 406 -9.55 14.54 14.84
C ALA A 406 -10.01 15.93 15.31
N ARG A 407 -11.32 16.21 15.37
CA ARG A 407 -11.86 17.49 15.91
C ARG A 407 -11.36 17.81 17.32
N THR A 408 -11.05 16.80 18.11
CA THR A 408 -10.58 16.97 19.48
C THR A 408 -9.08 17.19 19.61
N THR A 409 -8.32 16.78 18.61
CA THR A 409 -6.84 16.85 18.59
C THR A 409 -6.34 17.97 17.71
N GLY A 410 -7.14 18.41 16.72
CA GLY A 410 -6.77 19.42 15.73
C GLY A 410 -5.94 18.89 14.57
N ALA A 411 -5.81 17.55 14.42
CA ALA A 411 -5.12 16.98 13.27
C ALA A 411 -5.88 17.18 11.96
N GLY A 412 -5.16 17.38 10.86
CA GLY A 412 -5.70 17.59 9.54
C GLY A 412 -6.20 16.28 8.90
N THR A 413 -7.31 16.38 8.16
CA THR A 413 -7.78 15.34 7.24
C THR A 413 -7.90 15.97 5.87
N TYR A 414 -7.31 15.37 4.86
CA TYR A 414 -7.33 15.89 3.49
C TYR A 414 -7.71 14.79 2.52
N MET A 415 -8.43 15.14 1.45
CA MET A 415 -8.75 14.19 0.38
C MET A 415 -8.24 14.67 -0.97
N TYR A 416 -7.88 13.68 -1.81
CA TYR A 416 -7.61 13.91 -3.22
C TYR A 416 -8.29 12.86 -4.11
N GLU A 417 -8.47 13.23 -5.39
CA GLU A 417 -8.82 12.35 -6.50
C GLU A 417 -7.80 12.53 -7.63
N PHE A 418 -7.15 11.46 -8.07
CA PHE A 418 -6.30 11.50 -9.25
C PHE A 418 -7.16 11.18 -10.47
N ALA A 419 -7.25 12.13 -11.40
CA ALA A 419 -8.20 12.10 -12.50
C ALA A 419 -7.53 12.17 -13.89
N TRP A 420 -6.20 12.36 -13.96
CA TRP A 420 -5.51 12.33 -15.24
C TRP A 420 -5.61 10.94 -15.86
N ALA A 421 -6.20 10.90 -17.05
CA ALA A 421 -6.44 9.67 -17.78
C ALA A 421 -5.29 9.37 -18.75
N ALA A 422 -4.57 8.28 -18.50
CA ALA A 422 -3.59 7.78 -19.46
C ALA A 422 -4.27 7.32 -20.75
N PRO A 423 -3.65 7.53 -21.94
CA PRO A 423 -4.24 7.15 -23.21
C PRO A 423 -4.62 5.67 -23.27
N GLY A 424 -5.88 5.38 -23.55
CA GLY A 424 -6.42 4.02 -23.75
C GLY A 424 -6.82 3.28 -22.47
N LEU A 425 -6.40 3.73 -21.28
CA LEU A 425 -6.67 3.00 -20.03
C LEU A 425 -7.43 3.81 -18.99
N GLY A 426 -7.26 5.14 -18.96
CA GLY A 426 -7.86 6.00 -17.94
C GLY A 426 -6.96 6.23 -16.73
N ALA A 427 -7.50 6.78 -15.66
CA ALA A 427 -6.81 7.00 -14.40
C ALA A 427 -6.89 5.72 -13.54
N VAL A 428 -6.10 4.72 -13.91
CA VAL A 428 -6.13 3.38 -13.32
C VAL A 428 -5.26 3.28 -12.06
N HIS A 429 -5.37 2.14 -11.38
CA HIS A 429 -4.63 1.82 -10.16
C HIS A 429 -3.11 2.04 -10.29
N ALA A 430 -2.50 2.63 -9.28
CA ALA A 430 -1.08 2.93 -9.18
C ALA A 430 -0.52 3.90 -10.23
N LEU A 431 -1.36 4.47 -11.10
CA LEU A 431 -0.92 5.42 -12.14
C LEU A 431 -0.35 6.71 -11.54
N GLU A 432 -0.80 7.13 -10.36
CA GLU A 432 -0.32 8.33 -9.68
C GLU A 432 1.07 8.17 -9.04
N VAL A 433 1.53 6.94 -8.80
CA VAL A 433 2.79 6.68 -8.09
C VAL A 433 4.00 7.33 -8.76
N PRO A 434 4.25 7.21 -10.07
CA PRO A 434 5.35 7.89 -10.73
C PRO A 434 5.23 9.43 -10.69
N PHE A 435 4.02 9.99 -10.57
CA PHE A 435 3.82 11.43 -10.36
C PHE A 435 4.21 11.85 -8.93
N VAL A 436 3.88 11.03 -7.93
CA VAL A 436 4.28 11.25 -6.54
C VAL A 436 5.80 11.18 -6.37
N PHE A 437 6.46 10.22 -7.02
CA PHE A 437 7.92 10.06 -6.96
C PHE A 437 8.67 10.98 -7.94
N ASP A 438 7.97 11.69 -8.82
CA ASP A 438 8.55 12.50 -9.92
C ASP A 438 9.53 11.68 -10.79
N THR A 439 9.09 10.47 -11.20
CA THR A 439 9.90 9.49 -11.93
C THR A 439 9.28 9.09 -13.27
N LEU A 440 8.66 10.04 -13.97
CA LEU A 440 7.92 9.78 -15.22
C LEU A 440 8.80 9.26 -16.35
N ASP A 441 10.08 9.61 -16.37
CA ASP A 441 11.06 9.28 -17.42
C ASP A 441 11.90 8.03 -17.09
N THR A 442 11.96 7.63 -15.82
CA THR A 442 12.93 6.62 -15.35
C THR A 442 12.32 5.27 -15.01
N ASN A 443 11.01 5.18 -14.85
CA ASN A 443 10.35 3.96 -14.36
C ASN A 443 9.65 3.17 -15.49
N ALA A 444 10.39 2.87 -16.57
CA ALA A 444 9.83 2.19 -17.73
C ALA A 444 9.37 0.73 -17.46
N ARG A 445 9.88 0.07 -16.42
CA ARG A 445 9.59 -1.35 -16.16
C ARG A 445 8.21 -1.57 -15.55
N LEU A 446 7.90 -0.86 -14.47
CA LEU A 446 6.67 -1.10 -13.72
C LEU A 446 5.51 -0.20 -14.19
N PHE A 447 5.74 1.10 -14.32
CA PHE A 447 4.69 2.07 -14.61
C PHE A 447 4.75 2.65 -16.04
N GLY A 448 5.88 2.50 -16.73
CA GLY A 448 6.05 3.01 -18.09
C GLY A 448 4.93 2.61 -19.06
N PRO A 449 4.48 1.34 -19.08
CA PRO A 449 3.37 0.92 -19.93
C PRO A 449 2.04 1.62 -19.63
N LEU A 450 1.85 2.15 -18.41
CA LEU A 450 0.64 2.90 -18.00
C LEU A 450 0.69 4.37 -18.43
N LEU A 451 1.90 4.97 -18.41
CA LEU A 451 2.06 6.42 -18.57
C LEU A 451 1.82 6.90 -20.01
N GLY A 452 2.02 6.03 -21.01
CA GLY A 452 2.02 6.46 -22.40
C GLY A 452 3.25 7.32 -22.75
N GLU A 453 3.23 7.95 -23.95
CA GLU A 453 4.43 8.61 -24.50
C GLU A 453 4.77 9.97 -23.86
N ASN A 454 3.79 10.71 -23.34
CA ASN A 454 3.98 12.09 -22.86
C ASN A 454 3.16 12.37 -21.59
N PRO A 455 3.50 11.76 -20.46
CA PRO A 455 2.83 12.09 -19.20
C PRO A 455 3.12 13.55 -18.79
N PRO A 456 2.16 14.31 -18.23
CA PRO A 456 2.32 15.72 -17.93
C PRO A 456 3.26 15.96 -16.75
N GLN A 457 4.47 16.45 -17.00
CA GLN A 457 5.47 16.74 -15.96
C GLN A 457 4.97 17.77 -14.94
N GLU A 458 4.19 18.77 -15.37
CA GLU A 458 3.63 19.78 -14.46
C GLU A 458 2.69 19.18 -13.40
N LEU A 459 1.99 18.09 -13.74
CA LEU A 459 1.17 17.36 -12.78
C LEU A 459 2.06 16.61 -11.77
N ALA A 460 3.17 16.01 -12.22
CA ALA A 460 4.14 15.39 -11.31
C ALA A 460 4.76 16.43 -10.38
N ASN A 461 5.19 17.57 -10.91
CA ASN A 461 5.71 18.67 -10.10
C ASN A 461 4.73 19.11 -9.02
N ALA A 462 3.45 19.28 -9.37
CA ALA A 462 2.41 19.72 -8.43
C ALA A 462 2.13 18.65 -7.36
N MET A 463 2.03 17.39 -7.75
CA MET A 463 1.71 16.29 -6.85
C MET A 463 2.87 16.00 -5.90
N HIS A 464 4.10 15.88 -6.42
CA HIS A 464 5.30 15.71 -5.62
C HIS A 464 5.48 16.84 -4.60
N ALA A 465 5.36 18.10 -5.04
CA ALA A 465 5.46 19.27 -4.15
C ALA A 465 4.42 19.25 -3.02
N ALA A 466 3.20 18.80 -3.29
CA ALA A 466 2.14 18.70 -2.29
C ALA A 466 2.47 17.63 -1.23
N TRP A 467 3.01 16.47 -1.61
CA TRP A 467 3.47 15.42 -0.68
C TRP A 467 4.63 15.90 0.18
N VAL A 468 5.63 16.57 -0.43
CA VAL A 468 6.75 17.18 0.29
C VAL A 468 6.27 18.27 1.26
N SER A 469 5.36 19.14 0.83
CA SER A 469 4.76 20.18 1.69
C SER A 469 4.06 19.56 2.89
N PHE A 470 3.22 18.56 2.67
CA PHE A 470 2.51 17.86 3.75
C PHE A 470 3.48 17.19 4.73
N ALA A 471 4.49 16.49 4.23
CA ALA A 471 5.52 15.85 5.07
C ALA A 471 6.30 16.87 5.91
N THR A 472 6.51 18.08 5.38
CA THR A 472 7.27 19.14 6.04
C THR A 472 6.42 19.90 7.05
N THR A 473 5.22 20.32 6.66
CA THR A 473 4.41 21.30 7.40
C THR A 473 3.11 20.74 7.97
N GLY A 474 2.56 19.65 7.41
CA GLY A 474 1.23 19.14 7.66
C GLY A 474 0.15 19.76 6.75
N ASP A 475 0.54 20.68 5.86
CA ASP A 475 -0.36 21.35 4.93
C ASP A 475 -0.01 20.94 3.49
N PRO A 476 -0.91 20.25 2.78
CA PRO A 476 -0.67 19.86 1.39
C PRO A 476 -1.02 20.96 0.37
N GLY A 477 -1.52 22.11 0.82
CA GLY A 477 -1.84 23.25 -0.03
C GLY A 477 -3.31 23.34 -0.48
N TRP A 478 -4.22 22.55 0.11
CA TRP A 478 -5.67 22.65 -0.15
C TRP A 478 -6.50 22.53 1.14
N PRO A 479 -7.79 22.90 1.11
CA PRO A 479 -8.65 22.87 2.30
C PRO A 479 -8.79 21.47 2.90
N GLY A 480 -8.87 21.41 4.23
CA GLY A 480 -9.16 20.19 4.97
C GLY A 480 -10.52 19.60 4.61
N TYR A 481 -10.62 18.28 4.68
CA TYR A 481 -11.85 17.54 4.48
C TYR A 481 -12.75 17.63 5.70
N GLU A 482 -13.98 18.05 5.47
CA GLU A 482 -15.07 17.99 6.44
C GLU A 482 -16.27 17.26 5.84
N PRO A 483 -17.01 16.44 6.60
CA PRO A 483 -18.17 15.71 6.08
C PRO A 483 -19.27 16.57 5.46
N ALA A 484 -19.31 17.86 5.80
CA ALA A 484 -20.29 18.80 5.25
C ALA A 484 -19.93 19.28 3.83
N SER A 485 -18.66 19.56 3.56
CA SER A 485 -18.17 20.07 2.27
C SER A 485 -17.55 18.99 1.39
N ARG A 486 -16.91 18.00 2.02
CA ARG A 486 -16.13 16.95 1.36
C ARG A 486 -15.14 17.51 0.33
N ALA A 487 -14.45 18.59 0.72
CA ALA A 487 -13.45 19.23 -0.13
C ALA A 487 -12.38 18.21 -0.55
N THR A 488 -12.19 18.04 -1.84
CA THR A 488 -11.28 17.05 -2.44
C THR A 488 -10.45 17.74 -3.50
N MET A 489 -9.11 17.67 -3.38
CA MET A 489 -8.18 18.12 -4.42
C MET A 489 -8.25 17.15 -5.60
N ARG A 490 -8.53 17.67 -6.78
CA ARG A 490 -8.53 16.91 -8.01
C ARG A 490 -7.23 17.14 -8.77
N PHE A 491 -6.45 16.10 -8.93
CA PHE A 491 -5.22 16.09 -9.72
C PHE A 491 -5.50 15.63 -11.15
N ASP A 492 -5.43 16.58 -12.06
CA ASP A 492 -5.54 16.40 -13.51
C ASP A 492 -4.57 17.39 -14.18
N VAL A 493 -4.62 17.57 -15.48
CA VAL A 493 -3.84 18.61 -16.21
C VAL A 493 -4.01 19.99 -15.55
N THR A 494 -5.19 20.28 -15.07
CA THR A 494 -5.47 21.42 -14.18
C THR A 494 -5.91 20.92 -12.82
N GLN A 495 -5.34 21.49 -11.74
CA GLN A 495 -5.71 21.14 -10.37
C GLN A 495 -6.80 22.06 -9.88
N ASP A 496 -7.83 21.50 -9.25
CA ASP A 496 -8.92 22.25 -8.62
C ASP A 496 -9.44 21.52 -7.37
N VAL A 497 -10.10 22.27 -6.49
CA VAL A 497 -10.79 21.70 -5.33
C VAL A 497 -12.27 21.55 -5.66
N VAL A 498 -12.76 20.31 -5.58
CA VAL A 498 -14.16 19.96 -5.83
C VAL A 498 -14.81 19.53 -4.53
N ASN A 499 -16.04 19.97 -4.28
CA ASN A 499 -16.80 19.55 -3.11
C ASN A 499 -17.66 18.34 -3.46
N ASP A 500 -17.56 17.28 -2.63
CA ASP A 500 -18.32 16.01 -2.74
C ASP A 500 -18.31 15.44 -4.17
N PRO A 501 -17.13 15.24 -4.78
CA PRO A 501 -17.07 14.65 -6.11
C PRO A 501 -17.75 13.29 -6.09
N ARG A 502 -18.49 12.98 -7.17
CA ARG A 502 -19.19 11.70 -7.33
C ARG A 502 -20.15 11.35 -6.17
N SER A 503 -20.86 12.37 -5.65
CA SER A 503 -21.81 12.23 -4.55
C SER A 503 -22.92 11.18 -4.81
N TRP A 504 -23.30 11.00 -6.07
CA TRP A 504 -24.30 10.02 -6.48
C TRP A 504 -23.77 8.57 -6.34
N GLU A 505 -22.48 8.30 -6.65
CA GLU A 505 -21.85 6.99 -6.42
C GLU A 505 -21.84 6.68 -4.93
N ARG A 506 -21.34 7.61 -4.12
CA ARG A 506 -21.33 7.49 -2.66
C ARG A 506 -22.71 7.14 -2.10
N ALA A 507 -23.79 7.75 -2.66
CA ALA A 507 -25.16 7.48 -2.22
C ALA A 507 -25.62 6.04 -2.49
N GLN A 508 -25.08 5.35 -3.50
CA GLN A 508 -25.40 3.94 -3.76
C GLN A 508 -24.88 3.00 -2.66
N TRP A 509 -23.87 3.44 -1.92
CA TRP A 509 -23.19 2.65 -0.90
C TRP A 509 -23.59 3.00 0.54
N GLU A 510 -24.60 3.85 0.71
CA GLU A 510 -25.08 4.24 2.03
C GLU A 510 -25.64 3.04 2.79
N GLY A 511 -25.08 2.77 3.99
CA GLY A 511 -25.45 1.61 4.82
C GLY A 511 -24.95 0.26 4.32
N ILE A 512 -24.16 0.21 3.24
CA ILE A 512 -23.60 -1.04 2.68
C ILE A 512 -22.12 -1.19 3.06
N ARG A 513 -21.34 -0.13 2.91
CA ARG A 513 -19.90 -0.16 3.19
C ARG A 513 -19.40 1.16 3.79
#